data_e76c617bb3e7888bdcc3f3307482ea5e
#
_entry.id   e76c617bb3e7888bdcc3f3307482ea5e
#
_cell.length_a   1.000
_cell.length_b   1.000
_cell.length_c   1.000
_cell.angle_alpha   90.00
_cell.angle_beta   90.00
_cell.angle_gamma   90.00
#
_symmetry.space_group_name_H-M   'P 1'
#
loop_
_entity.id
_entity.type
_entity.pdbx_description
1 polymer ?
#
loop_
_entity_poly.entity_id
_entity_poly.type
_entity_poly.pdbx_seq_one_letter_code
_entity_poly.pdbx_strand_id
1 'polypeptide(L)'
;MEDRFIAATDREPEVALHFSKRYISLKGEAYPEDAAAFWGPIINALKNYLTLDAHAGLTLDIELLYFNSSSAKALMNILNAMDE
;
A
#
# COMPACT_ATOMS: atom_id res chain seq x y z
N MET A 1 -12.29 4.02 8.99
CA MET A 1 -10.89 3.63 9.31
C MET A 1 -10.02 4.86 9.44
N GLU A 2 -9.07 4.77 10.32
CA GLU A 2 -8.12 5.85 10.52
C GLU A 2 -7.09 5.90 9.40
N ASP A 3 -6.73 7.10 9.01
CA ASP A 3 -5.65 7.30 8.07
C ASP A 3 -4.32 6.90 8.71
N ARG A 4 -3.39 6.43 7.89
CA ARG A 4 -2.06 6.03 8.33
C ARG A 4 -1.00 6.62 7.42
N PHE A 5 0.14 6.95 8.00
CA PHE A 5 1.28 7.46 7.26
C PHE A 5 2.55 6.77 7.74
N ILE A 6 3.32 6.25 6.80
CA ILE A 6 4.62 5.63 7.08
C ILE A 6 5.67 6.41 6.30
N ALA A 7 6.63 7.00 7.02
CA ALA A 7 7.69 7.76 6.38
C ALA A 7 8.66 6.84 5.64
N ALA A 8 9.20 7.34 4.54
CA ALA A 8 10.18 6.59 3.76
C ALA A 8 11.47 6.40 4.55
N THR A 9 12.12 5.26 4.32
CA THR A 9 13.46 4.96 4.81
C THR A 9 14.36 4.68 3.60
N ASP A 10 15.61 4.27 3.86
CA ASP A 10 16.53 3.93 2.77
C ASP A 10 16.05 2.74 1.92
N ARG A 11 15.23 1.86 2.50
CA ARG A 11 14.77 0.64 1.83
C ARG A 11 13.27 0.52 1.71
N GLU A 12 12.52 1.37 2.43
CA GLU A 12 11.07 1.28 2.49
C GLU A 12 10.44 2.54 1.92
N PRO A 13 9.38 2.39 1.14
CA PRO A 13 8.74 3.56 0.54
C PRO A 13 7.90 4.34 1.55
N GLU A 14 7.64 5.59 1.22
CA GLU A 14 6.62 6.35 1.94
C GLU A 14 5.26 5.76 1.58
N VAL A 15 4.45 5.50 2.60
CA VAL A 15 3.11 4.96 2.42
C VAL A 15 2.10 5.89 3.07
N ALA A 16 1.19 6.42 2.26
CA ALA A 16 0.11 7.27 2.75
C ALA A 16 -1.22 6.57 2.52
N LEU A 17 -1.88 6.17 3.59
CA LEU A 17 -3.19 5.52 3.54
C LEU A 17 -4.23 6.54 3.98
N HIS A 18 -4.67 7.38 3.03
CA HIS A 18 -5.68 8.40 3.28
C HIS A 18 -7.08 7.86 2.99
N PHE A 19 -7.54 6.95 3.85
CA PHE A 19 -8.84 6.30 3.66
C PHE A 19 -10.00 7.31 3.66
N SER A 20 -9.89 8.36 4.46
CA SER A 20 -10.92 9.40 4.51
C SER A 20 -11.07 10.13 3.19
N LYS A 21 -10.02 10.16 2.37
CA LYS A 21 -10.00 10.80 1.06
C LYS A 21 -10.06 9.80 -0.09
N ARG A 22 -10.15 8.52 0.21
CA ARG A 22 -10.13 7.44 -0.78
C ARG A 22 -8.90 7.51 -1.66
N TYR A 23 -7.75 7.74 -1.02
CA TYR A 23 -6.48 7.95 -1.71
C TYR A 23 -5.35 7.22 -1.00
N ILE A 24 -4.56 6.47 -1.77
CA ILE A 24 -3.39 5.77 -1.28
C ILE A 24 -2.20 6.13 -2.16
N SER A 25 -1.07 6.48 -1.56
CA SER A 25 0.15 6.72 -2.32
C SER A 25 1.31 5.89 -1.78
N LEU A 26 2.14 5.42 -2.70
CA LEU A 26 3.37 4.68 -2.42
C LEU A 26 4.49 5.37 -3.18
N LYS A 27 5.47 5.93 -2.47
CA LYS A 27 6.53 6.72 -3.09
C LYS A 27 7.91 6.36 -2.56
N GLY A 28 8.87 6.21 -3.46
CA GLY A 28 10.27 6.00 -3.10
C GLY A 28 10.79 4.64 -3.52
N GLU A 29 11.64 4.06 -2.70
CA GLU A 29 12.28 2.78 -2.97
C GLU A 29 11.64 1.67 -2.12
N ALA A 30 11.32 0.54 -2.75
CA ALA A 30 10.58 -0.55 -2.12
C ALA A 30 11.39 -1.84 -2.15
N TYR A 31 12.38 -1.95 -1.24
CA TYR A 31 13.13 -3.20 -1.07
C TYR A 31 13.40 -3.49 0.42
N PRO A 32 12.32 -3.61 1.22
CA PRO A 32 12.48 -3.91 2.65
C PRO A 32 13.13 -5.28 2.85
N GLU A 33 13.89 -5.44 3.93
CA GLU A 33 14.53 -6.71 4.25
C GLU A 33 13.50 -7.81 4.52
N ASP A 34 12.41 -7.45 5.18
CA ASP A 34 11.31 -8.37 5.46
C ASP A 34 10.04 -7.82 4.82
N ALA A 35 9.81 -8.23 3.58
CA ALA A 35 8.68 -7.74 2.81
C ALA A 35 7.34 -8.09 3.46
N ALA A 36 7.23 -9.28 4.06
CA ALA A 36 5.99 -9.68 4.71
C ALA A 36 5.69 -8.80 5.93
N ALA A 37 6.72 -8.49 6.72
CA ALA A 37 6.54 -7.62 7.90
C ALA A 37 6.19 -6.19 7.50
N PHE A 38 6.73 -5.71 6.39
CA PHE A 38 6.45 -4.35 5.92
C PHE A 38 5.07 -4.26 5.24
N TRP A 39 4.83 -5.12 4.26
CA TRP A 39 3.63 -5.03 3.42
C TRP A 39 2.38 -5.66 4.06
N GLY A 40 2.55 -6.65 4.94
CA GLY A 40 1.44 -7.36 5.54
C GLY A 40 0.41 -6.44 6.20
N PRO A 41 0.82 -5.58 7.14
CA PRO A 41 -0.12 -4.65 7.79
C PRO A 41 -0.78 -3.69 6.80
N ILE A 42 -0.05 -3.26 5.77
CA ILE A 42 -0.58 -2.34 4.75
C ILE A 42 -1.68 -3.05 3.95
N ILE A 43 -1.42 -4.26 3.49
CA ILE A 43 -2.39 -5.04 2.73
C ILE A 43 -3.62 -5.36 3.58
N ASN A 44 -3.41 -5.72 4.84
CA ASN A 44 -4.52 -6.01 5.75
C ASN A 44 -5.39 -4.78 5.99
N ALA A 45 -4.77 -3.61 6.18
CA ALA A 45 -5.51 -2.37 6.36
C ALA A 45 -6.34 -2.05 5.11
N LEU A 46 -5.76 -2.24 3.93
CA LEU A 46 -6.46 -2.01 2.68
C LEU A 46 -7.64 -2.97 2.50
N LYS A 47 -7.43 -4.26 2.78
CA LYS A 47 -8.50 -5.25 2.66
C LYS A 47 -9.64 -4.96 3.63
N ASN A 48 -9.33 -4.55 4.86
CA ASN A 48 -10.34 -4.17 5.82
C ASN A 48 -11.14 -2.96 5.35
N TYR A 49 -10.45 -1.96 4.79
CA TYR A 49 -11.13 -0.78 4.24
C TYR A 49 -12.07 -1.16 3.11
N LEU A 50 -11.64 -2.00 2.18
CA LEU A 50 -12.47 -2.43 1.05
C LEU A 50 -13.68 -3.25 1.51
N THR A 51 -13.55 -3.98 2.61
CA THR A 51 -14.68 -4.70 3.19
C THR A 51 -15.74 -3.74 3.73
N LEU A 52 -15.30 -2.61 4.32
CA LEU A 52 -16.21 -1.61 4.88
C LEU A 52 -16.83 -0.72 3.81
N ASP A 53 -16.12 -0.44 2.72
CA ASP A 53 -16.55 0.51 1.70
C ASP A 53 -16.08 0.07 0.31
N ALA A 54 -16.53 -1.11 -0.10
CA ALA A 54 -16.08 -1.75 -1.34
C ALA A 54 -16.48 -1.00 -2.62
N HIS A 55 -17.47 -0.12 -2.54
CA HIS A 55 -17.96 0.61 -3.70
C HIS A 55 -17.35 2.00 -3.83
N ALA A 56 -16.52 2.40 -2.88
CA ALA A 56 -15.86 3.70 -2.96
C ALA A 56 -14.80 3.70 -4.05
N GLY A 57 -14.76 4.74 -4.85
CA GLY A 57 -13.67 4.93 -5.81
C GLY A 57 -12.39 5.21 -5.06
N LEU A 58 -11.45 4.29 -5.08
CA LEU A 58 -10.17 4.43 -4.41
C LEU A 58 -9.08 4.72 -5.43
N THR A 59 -8.33 5.80 -5.21
CA THR A 59 -7.22 6.19 -6.08
C THR A 59 -5.91 5.66 -5.50
N LEU A 60 -5.15 4.96 -6.33
CA LEU A 60 -3.82 4.46 -5.98
C LEU A 60 -2.77 5.17 -6.81
N ASP A 61 -1.87 5.89 -6.15
CA ASP A 61 -0.78 6.61 -6.78
C ASP A 61 0.54 5.90 -6.42
N ILE A 62 1.20 5.34 -7.42
CA ILE A 62 2.46 4.60 -7.21
C ILE A 62 3.59 5.34 -7.92
N GLU A 63 4.55 5.83 -7.15
CA GLU A 63 5.75 6.49 -7.64
C GLU A 63 6.98 5.80 -7.06
N LEU A 64 7.21 4.55 -7.44
CA LEU A 64 8.33 3.77 -6.94
C LEU A 64 9.51 3.88 -7.89
N LEU A 65 10.65 4.34 -7.36
CA LEU A 65 11.90 4.44 -8.11
C LEU A 65 12.53 3.07 -8.32
N TYR A 66 12.32 2.16 -7.37
CA TYR A 66 12.83 0.82 -7.41
C TYR A 66 11.97 -0.08 -6.53
N PHE A 67 11.82 -1.34 -6.91
CA PHE A 67 11.16 -2.35 -6.07
C PHE A 67 11.77 -3.73 -6.38
N ASN A 68 11.96 -4.53 -5.31
CA ASN A 68 12.45 -5.90 -5.48
C ASN A 68 11.29 -6.85 -5.77
N SER A 69 11.62 -8.13 -6.05
CA SER A 69 10.60 -9.11 -6.44
C SER A 69 9.56 -9.37 -5.34
N SER A 70 9.96 -9.31 -4.08
CA SER A 70 9.04 -9.49 -2.95
C SER A 70 8.04 -8.33 -2.88
N SER A 71 8.50 -7.10 -3.10
CA SER A 71 7.62 -5.94 -3.16
C SER A 71 6.72 -5.99 -4.39
N ALA A 72 7.21 -6.50 -5.51
CA ALA A 72 6.38 -6.68 -6.71
C ALA A 72 5.19 -7.60 -6.42
N LYS A 73 5.41 -8.68 -5.69
CA LYS A 73 4.31 -9.57 -5.29
C LYS A 73 3.29 -8.86 -4.39
N ALA A 74 3.79 -8.05 -3.44
CA ALA A 74 2.90 -7.28 -2.57
C ALA A 74 2.08 -6.27 -3.35
N LEU A 75 2.69 -5.59 -4.32
CA LEU A 75 1.98 -4.65 -5.19
C LEU A 75 0.89 -5.36 -5.99
N MET A 76 1.16 -6.55 -6.51
CA MET A 76 0.15 -7.35 -7.21
C MET A 76 -1.01 -7.72 -6.29
N ASN A 77 -0.73 -8.06 -5.03
CA ASN A 77 -1.78 -8.34 -4.06
C ASN A 77 -2.65 -7.12 -3.79
N ILE A 78 -2.04 -5.93 -3.71
CA ILE A 78 -2.78 -4.68 -3.54
C ILE A 78 -3.69 -4.44 -4.73
N LEU A 79 -3.16 -4.56 -5.94
CA LEU A 79 -3.93 -4.34 -7.17
C LEU A 79 -5.07 -5.34 -7.30
N ASN A 80 -4.82 -6.61 -6.97
CA ASN A 80 -5.86 -7.64 -7.01
C ASN A 80 -6.97 -7.35 -6.01
N ALA A 81 -6.62 -6.89 -4.81
CA ALA A 81 -7.62 -6.55 -3.79
C ALA A 81 -8.51 -5.39 -4.25
N MET A 82 -7.94 -4.41 -4.95
CA MET A 82 -8.69 -3.28 -5.45
C MET A 82 -9.58 -3.61 -6.64
N ASP A 83 -9.26 -4.68 -7.36
CA ASP A 83 -9.96 -5.08 -8.57
C ASP A 83 -11.16 -6.01 -8.29
N GLU A 84 -11.31 -6.45 -7.06
CA GLU A 84 -12.41 -7.36 -6.67
C GLU A 84 -13.75 -6.64 -6.51
#